data_f52581c5db581cba278280ac33b12187
#
_entry.id   f52581c5db581cba278280ac33b12187
#
_cell.length_a   1.000
_cell.length_b   1.000
_cell.length_c   1.000
_cell.angle_alpha   90.00
_cell.angle_beta   90.00
_cell.angle_gamma   90.00
#
_symmetry.space_group_name_H-M   'P 1'
#
loop_
_entity.id
_entity.type
_entity.pdbx_description
1 polymer ?
#
loop_
_entity_poly.entity_id
_entity_poly.type
_entity_poly.pdbx_seq_one_letter_code
_entity_poly.pdbx_strand_id
1 'polypeptide(L)'
;FETEDGPINVPVTFLCSGFGVVENPDHVIGSSLRRSNSLLYLIGHTEDEMGGSVFARTHGVEDGKVPQTDCAANMELYKAYYSALTSGLVLSAHDISEGGLAVTAAEMAFSGKGGVRLDLTKVPTVNGWKSPAVPLFSESTGRILVEVDPEFAADFETAMDGFPCACIGSVTEEKRLTATCCCLLYTSPSP
;
A
#
# COMPACT_ATOMS: atom_id res chain seq x y z
N PHE A 1 28.75 -16.48 -16.41
CA PHE A 1 28.95 -16.36 -17.86
C PHE A 1 30.38 -15.90 -18.09
N GLU A 2 31.15 -16.67 -18.83
CA GLU A 2 32.48 -16.23 -19.27
C GLU A 2 32.37 -15.59 -20.65
N THR A 3 32.88 -14.40 -20.79
CA THR A 3 32.97 -13.68 -22.07
C THR A 3 34.45 -13.39 -22.40
N GLU A 4 34.74 -12.96 -23.63
CA GLU A 4 36.10 -12.57 -24.04
C GLU A 4 36.64 -11.40 -23.21
N ASP A 5 35.75 -10.57 -22.64
CA ASP A 5 36.07 -9.42 -21.78
C ASP A 5 36.11 -9.77 -20.29
N GLY A 6 35.90 -11.02 -19.90
CA GLY A 6 35.91 -11.52 -18.52
C GLY A 6 34.57 -12.07 -18.04
N PRO A 7 34.49 -12.54 -16.78
CA PRO A 7 33.29 -13.16 -16.25
C PRO A 7 32.21 -12.13 -15.95
N ILE A 8 31.02 -12.34 -16.48
CA ILE A 8 29.81 -11.60 -16.10
C ILE A 8 29.11 -12.36 -14.98
N ASN A 9 29.07 -11.78 -13.78
CA ASN A 9 28.31 -12.31 -12.65
C ASN A 9 26.83 -11.95 -12.81
N VAL A 10 25.98 -12.95 -13.08
CA VAL A 10 24.54 -12.77 -13.08
C VAL A 10 24.05 -12.91 -11.64
N PRO A 11 23.32 -11.92 -11.10
CA PRO A 11 22.71 -12.06 -9.79
C PRO A 11 21.77 -13.27 -9.75
N VAL A 12 21.74 -13.95 -8.61
CA VAL A 12 20.78 -15.04 -8.39
C VAL A 12 19.37 -14.46 -8.51
N THR A 13 18.64 -14.91 -9.53
CA THR A 13 17.28 -14.47 -9.79
C THR A 13 16.32 -15.63 -9.53
N PHE A 14 15.31 -15.39 -8.69
CA PHE A 14 14.26 -16.35 -8.40
C PHE A 14 12.92 -15.80 -8.89
N LEU A 15 12.31 -16.52 -9.83
CA LEU A 15 11.00 -16.16 -10.39
C LEU A 15 9.94 -17.10 -9.83
N CYS A 16 8.95 -16.54 -9.13
CA CYS A 16 7.77 -17.25 -8.65
C CYS A 16 6.56 -16.91 -9.51
N SER A 17 5.79 -17.91 -9.88
CA SER A 17 4.49 -17.74 -10.52
C SER A 17 3.42 -18.47 -9.71
N GLY A 18 2.31 -17.77 -9.44
CA GLY A 18 1.15 -18.32 -8.74
C GLY A 18 -0.08 -18.30 -9.64
N PHE A 19 -0.92 -19.32 -9.51
CA PHE A 19 -2.21 -19.40 -10.19
C PHE A 19 -3.31 -19.57 -9.17
N GLY A 20 -4.44 -18.89 -9.37
CA GLY A 20 -5.64 -19.03 -8.57
C GLY A 20 -6.88 -19.02 -9.44
N VAL A 21 -7.96 -19.57 -8.92
CA VAL A 21 -9.27 -19.55 -9.58
C VAL A 21 -10.17 -18.59 -8.80
N VAL A 22 -10.74 -17.62 -9.49
CA VAL A 22 -11.77 -16.74 -8.95
C VAL A 22 -13.12 -17.41 -9.22
N GLU A 23 -13.80 -17.87 -8.17
CA GLU A 23 -15.08 -18.59 -8.31
C GLU A 23 -16.21 -17.69 -8.76
N ASN A 24 -16.24 -16.44 -8.28
CA ASN A 24 -17.24 -15.44 -8.65
C ASN A 24 -16.57 -14.19 -9.25
N PRO A 25 -16.76 -13.91 -10.55
CA PRO A 25 -16.18 -12.73 -11.19
C PRO A 25 -16.68 -11.39 -10.61
N ASP A 26 -17.83 -11.36 -9.94
CA ASP A 26 -18.36 -10.16 -9.29
C ASP A 26 -17.51 -9.71 -8.08
N HIS A 27 -16.66 -10.60 -7.56
CA HIS A 27 -15.69 -10.27 -6.50
C HIS A 27 -14.39 -9.68 -7.03
N VAL A 28 -14.22 -9.55 -8.35
CA VAL A 28 -13.03 -8.93 -8.93
C VAL A 28 -13.16 -7.42 -8.88
N ILE A 29 -12.23 -6.78 -8.19
CA ILE A 29 -12.13 -5.32 -8.08
C ILE A 29 -10.86 -4.82 -8.78
N GLY A 30 -10.87 -3.55 -9.17
CA GLY A 30 -9.69 -2.87 -9.72
C GLY A 30 -8.99 -2.00 -8.68
N SER A 31 -7.87 -1.39 -9.10
CA SER A 31 -7.10 -0.45 -8.27
C SER A 31 -7.57 1.00 -8.40
N SER A 32 -8.40 1.33 -9.37
CA SER A 32 -8.84 2.72 -9.61
C SER A 32 -9.84 3.19 -8.55
N LEU A 33 -9.63 4.40 -8.02
CA LEU A 33 -10.59 5.02 -7.10
C LEU A 33 -11.98 5.17 -7.75
N ARG A 34 -12.99 4.75 -7.03
CA ARG A 34 -14.37 4.63 -7.54
C ARG A 34 -15.25 5.81 -7.17
N ARG A 35 -15.11 6.35 -5.96
CA ARG A 35 -16.11 7.25 -5.39
C ARG A 35 -15.47 8.37 -4.57
N SER A 36 -15.87 9.63 -4.83
CA SER A 36 -15.52 10.75 -3.97
C SER A 36 -16.12 10.60 -2.58
N ASN A 37 -15.41 11.05 -1.57
CA ASN A 37 -15.74 10.94 -0.15
C ASN A 37 -15.72 9.52 0.42
N SER A 38 -15.27 8.51 -0.35
CA SER A 38 -14.95 7.20 0.23
C SER A 38 -13.75 7.28 1.16
N LEU A 39 -13.64 6.28 2.03
CA LEU A 39 -12.56 6.17 3.02
C LEU A 39 -11.41 5.31 2.47
N LEU A 40 -10.19 5.65 2.88
CA LEU A 40 -8.99 4.91 2.54
C LEU A 40 -8.43 4.24 3.79
N TYR A 41 -8.41 2.93 3.77
CA TYR A 41 -7.82 2.10 4.82
C TYR A 41 -6.48 1.53 4.37
N LEU A 42 -5.52 1.55 5.29
CA LEU A 42 -4.26 0.83 5.12
C LEU A 42 -4.32 -0.45 5.95
N ILE A 43 -4.16 -1.58 5.29
CA ILE A 43 -4.02 -2.91 5.87
C ILE A 43 -2.54 -3.26 5.93
N GLY A 44 -2.10 -3.86 7.04
CA GLY A 44 -0.70 -4.25 7.29
C GLY A 44 0.11 -3.15 7.99
N HIS A 45 1.25 -3.55 8.57
CA HIS A 45 2.15 -2.63 9.27
C HIS A 45 3.14 -1.97 8.32
N THR A 46 3.41 -0.68 8.57
CA THR A 46 4.51 0.05 7.96
C THR A 46 5.65 0.15 8.96
N GLU A 47 6.82 -0.37 8.59
CA GLU A 47 8.03 -0.31 9.40
C GLU A 47 9.09 0.58 8.72
N ASP A 48 10.13 0.93 9.46
CA ASP A 48 11.27 1.70 8.92
C ASP A 48 12.16 0.77 8.08
N GLU A 49 11.66 0.42 6.89
CA GLU A 49 12.24 -0.54 5.96
C GLU A 49 12.49 0.13 4.61
N MET A 50 13.41 1.10 4.62
CA MET A 50 13.77 1.91 3.46
C MET A 50 14.89 1.33 2.62
N GLY A 51 15.57 0.27 3.11
CA GLY A 51 16.71 -0.37 2.44
C GLY A 51 16.32 -1.00 1.10
N GLY A 52 17.03 -0.63 0.03
CA GLY A 52 16.76 -1.10 -1.34
C GLY A 52 15.52 -0.50 -2.01
N SER A 53 14.76 0.36 -1.32
CA SER A 53 13.57 1.00 -1.87
C SER A 53 13.87 1.94 -3.03
N VAL A 54 12.86 2.26 -3.82
CA VAL A 54 12.96 3.28 -4.89
C VAL A 54 13.40 4.62 -4.30
N PHE A 55 12.86 4.98 -3.12
CA PHE A 55 13.25 6.20 -2.42
C PHE A 55 14.75 6.20 -2.09
N ALA A 56 15.27 5.12 -1.51
CA ALA A 56 16.69 5.02 -1.17
C ALA A 56 17.59 5.16 -2.42
N ARG A 57 17.24 4.46 -3.50
CA ARG A 57 17.98 4.54 -4.77
C ARG A 57 17.98 5.95 -5.38
N THR A 58 16.85 6.64 -5.35
CA THR A 58 16.72 7.99 -5.94
C THR A 58 17.41 9.08 -5.12
N HIS A 59 17.61 8.84 -3.81
CA HIS A 59 18.27 9.79 -2.90
C HIS A 59 19.69 9.40 -2.54
N GLY A 60 20.24 8.33 -3.15
CA GLY A 60 21.61 7.87 -2.88
C GLY A 60 21.82 7.37 -1.45
N VAL A 61 20.76 6.80 -0.84
CA VAL A 61 20.83 6.20 0.50
C VAL A 61 21.23 4.74 0.33
N GLU A 62 22.40 4.37 0.81
CA GLU A 62 22.94 3.00 0.69
C GLU A 62 22.56 2.12 1.89
N ASP A 63 22.35 2.74 3.05
CA ASP A 63 22.01 2.06 4.29
C ASP A 63 20.49 2.03 4.54
N GLY A 64 20.01 0.94 5.13
CA GLY A 64 18.61 0.81 5.55
C GLY A 64 18.22 -0.65 5.74
N LYS A 65 17.25 -0.86 6.62
CA LYS A 65 16.65 -2.19 6.81
C LYS A 65 15.85 -2.53 5.57
N VAL A 66 16.07 -3.71 5.01
CA VAL A 66 15.26 -4.24 3.91
C VAL A 66 13.93 -4.81 4.43
N PRO A 67 12.85 -4.77 3.63
CA PRO A 67 11.58 -5.34 4.02
C PRO A 67 11.67 -6.79 4.48
N GLN A 68 10.97 -7.09 5.58
CA GLN A 68 10.86 -8.43 6.13
C GLN A 68 9.43 -8.94 5.95
N THR A 69 9.28 -10.24 5.78
CA THR A 69 7.97 -10.86 5.57
C THR A 69 7.68 -11.88 6.66
N ASP A 70 6.57 -11.69 7.38
CA ASP A 70 5.96 -12.73 8.21
C ASP A 70 4.84 -13.40 7.41
N CYS A 71 5.18 -14.54 6.78
CA CYS A 71 4.23 -15.27 5.94
C CYS A 71 3.01 -15.78 6.71
N ALA A 72 3.17 -16.14 7.99
CA ALA A 72 2.05 -16.65 8.80
C ALA A 72 1.07 -15.53 9.15
N ALA A 73 1.58 -14.41 9.65
CA ALA A 73 0.76 -13.24 9.98
C ALA A 73 0.06 -12.68 8.72
N ASN A 74 0.79 -12.57 7.61
CA ASN A 74 0.22 -12.09 6.35
C ASN A 74 -0.87 -13.03 5.79
N MET A 75 -0.72 -14.34 5.97
CA MET A 75 -1.74 -15.30 5.53
C MET A 75 -3.08 -15.08 6.27
N GLU A 76 -3.04 -14.89 7.59
CA GLU A 76 -4.27 -14.64 8.37
C GLU A 76 -4.88 -13.27 8.03
N LEU A 77 -4.05 -12.24 7.86
CA LEU A 77 -4.47 -10.92 7.41
C LEU A 77 -5.18 -10.99 6.03
N TYR A 78 -4.61 -11.72 5.08
CA TYR A 78 -5.20 -11.86 3.74
C TYR A 78 -6.49 -12.67 3.74
N LYS A 79 -6.66 -13.64 4.64
CA LYS A 79 -7.94 -14.35 4.81
C LYS A 79 -9.04 -13.41 5.30
N ALA A 80 -8.75 -12.54 6.28
CA ALA A 80 -9.67 -11.52 6.76
C ALA A 80 -10.02 -10.51 5.65
N TYR A 81 -9.01 -10.00 4.94
CA TYR A 81 -9.22 -9.12 3.79
C TYR A 81 -10.06 -9.79 2.69
N TYR A 82 -9.77 -11.04 2.34
CA TYR A 82 -10.55 -11.79 1.35
C TYR A 82 -12.01 -11.95 1.76
N SER A 83 -12.27 -12.20 3.04
CA SER A 83 -13.63 -12.25 3.57
C SER A 83 -14.37 -10.91 3.42
N ALA A 84 -13.71 -9.80 3.75
CA ALA A 84 -14.26 -8.45 3.57
C ALA A 84 -14.53 -8.14 2.08
N LEU A 85 -13.59 -8.51 1.20
CA LEU A 85 -13.72 -8.35 -0.24
C LEU A 85 -14.92 -9.11 -0.81
N THR A 86 -15.04 -10.39 -0.48
CA THR A 86 -16.13 -11.25 -0.98
C THR A 86 -17.49 -10.90 -0.37
N SER A 87 -17.51 -10.20 0.75
CA SER A 87 -18.72 -9.61 1.35
C SER A 87 -19.14 -8.29 0.71
N GLY A 88 -18.40 -7.79 -0.31
CA GLY A 88 -18.74 -6.57 -1.02
C GLY A 88 -18.42 -5.27 -0.28
N LEU A 89 -17.57 -5.33 0.75
CA LEU A 89 -17.21 -4.17 1.58
C LEU A 89 -16.10 -3.29 0.96
N VAL A 90 -15.46 -3.76 -0.13
CA VAL A 90 -14.31 -3.11 -0.76
C VAL A 90 -14.68 -2.59 -2.14
N LEU A 91 -14.45 -1.29 -2.39
CA LEU A 91 -14.71 -0.65 -3.70
C LEU A 91 -13.54 -0.83 -4.66
N SER A 92 -12.33 -0.58 -4.19
CA SER A 92 -11.08 -0.76 -4.94
C SER A 92 -9.94 -1.05 -3.98
N ALA A 93 -8.87 -1.65 -4.46
CA ALA A 93 -7.68 -1.92 -3.66
C ALA A 93 -6.43 -1.98 -4.52
N HIS A 94 -5.30 -1.67 -3.91
CA HIS A 94 -3.99 -1.77 -4.54
C HIS A 94 -2.96 -2.23 -3.50
N ASP A 95 -2.10 -3.16 -3.86
CA ASP A 95 -0.96 -3.55 -3.03
C ASP A 95 0.05 -2.42 -2.93
N ILE A 96 0.73 -2.33 -1.80
CA ILE A 96 1.80 -1.36 -1.60
C ILE A 96 3.13 -2.07 -1.87
N SER A 97 3.76 -1.69 -2.97
CA SER A 97 4.99 -2.26 -3.47
C SER A 97 6.07 -1.18 -3.70
N GLU A 98 6.65 -1.11 -4.89
CA GLU A 98 7.70 -0.14 -5.23
C GLU A 98 7.22 1.30 -5.09
N GLY A 99 8.00 2.12 -4.37
CA GLY A 99 7.67 3.52 -4.09
C GLY A 99 6.71 3.73 -2.92
N GLY A 100 6.25 2.65 -2.27
CA GLY A 100 5.46 2.69 -1.05
C GLY A 100 4.06 3.28 -1.19
N LEU A 101 3.48 3.73 -0.08
CA LEU A 101 2.12 4.27 0.00
C LEU A 101 1.90 5.47 -0.92
N ALA A 102 2.92 6.33 -1.10
CA ALA A 102 2.79 7.53 -1.92
C ALA A 102 2.54 7.19 -3.39
N VAL A 103 3.29 6.24 -3.94
CA VAL A 103 3.12 5.79 -5.33
C VAL A 103 1.81 5.05 -5.50
N THR A 104 1.49 4.11 -4.63
CA THR A 104 0.21 3.38 -4.64
C THR A 104 -0.99 4.32 -4.61
N ALA A 105 -1.00 5.31 -3.73
CA ALA A 105 -2.09 6.29 -3.66
C ALA A 105 -2.19 7.15 -4.92
N ALA A 106 -1.05 7.50 -5.54
CA ALA A 106 -1.02 8.23 -6.79
C ALA A 106 -1.57 7.38 -7.95
N GLU A 107 -1.18 6.12 -8.05
CA GLU A 107 -1.65 5.19 -9.09
C GLU A 107 -3.16 4.96 -9.01
N MET A 108 -3.70 4.76 -7.81
CA MET A 108 -5.14 4.68 -7.58
C MET A 108 -5.87 5.96 -8.01
N ALA A 109 -5.28 7.14 -7.72
CA ALA A 109 -5.85 8.43 -8.09
C ALA A 109 -5.78 8.70 -9.60
N PHE A 110 -4.67 8.39 -10.27
CA PHE A 110 -4.49 8.62 -11.71
C PHE A 110 -5.47 7.81 -12.55
N SER A 111 -5.71 6.58 -12.15
CA SER A 111 -6.65 5.68 -12.81
C SER A 111 -8.11 5.94 -12.40
N GLY A 112 -8.32 6.72 -11.33
CA GLY A 112 -9.62 6.94 -10.70
C GLY A 112 -10.28 8.29 -11.00
N LYS A 113 -11.30 8.62 -10.23
CA LYS A 113 -12.14 9.80 -10.42
C LYS A 113 -11.88 10.93 -9.40
N GLY A 114 -10.88 10.83 -8.56
CA GLY A 114 -10.67 11.82 -7.49
C GLY A 114 -9.21 12.00 -7.13
N GLY A 115 -8.96 12.83 -6.13
CA GLY A 115 -7.68 12.94 -5.46
C GLY A 115 -7.67 12.16 -4.14
N VAL A 116 -6.57 12.26 -3.42
CA VAL A 116 -6.35 11.52 -2.18
C VAL A 116 -5.90 12.48 -1.08
N ARG A 117 -6.49 12.33 0.10
CA ARG A 117 -6.02 12.98 1.33
C ARG A 117 -5.64 11.90 2.33
N LEU A 118 -4.38 11.91 2.79
CA LEU A 118 -3.84 10.98 3.77
C LEU A 118 -3.47 11.69 5.08
N ASP A 119 -3.71 11.02 6.19
CA ASP A 119 -3.21 11.37 7.52
C ASP A 119 -2.18 10.30 7.93
N LEU A 120 -0.91 10.63 7.79
CA LEU A 120 0.18 9.69 8.03
C LEU A 120 0.33 9.32 9.51
N THR A 121 -0.25 10.12 10.41
CA THR A 121 -0.20 9.81 11.86
C THR A 121 -1.02 8.58 12.22
N LYS A 122 -1.93 8.17 11.33
CA LYS A 122 -2.80 6.99 11.49
C LYS A 122 -2.26 5.72 10.85
N VAL A 123 -1.13 5.81 10.14
CA VAL A 123 -0.54 4.64 9.47
C VAL A 123 -0.13 3.60 10.50
N PRO A 124 -0.61 2.34 10.40
CA PRO A 124 -0.28 1.28 11.35
C PRO A 124 1.22 0.99 11.38
N THR A 125 1.80 0.96 12.57
CA THR A 125 3.21 0.62 12.82
C THR A 125 3.37 -0.04 14.18
N VAL A 126 4.39 -0.88 14.35
CA VAL A 126 4.74 -1.47 15.65
C VAL A 126 5.75 -0.58 16.40
N ASN A 127 6.75 -0.07 15.68
CA ASN A 127 7.89 0.60 16.28
C ASN A 127 7.89 2.13 16.07
N GLY A 128 6.89 2.65 15.38
CA GLY A 128 6.88 4.03 14.92
C GLY A 128 7.93 4.29 13.83
N TRP A 129 8.05 5.54 13.43
CA TRP A 129 9.04 5.98 12.44
C TRP A 129 9.76 7.24 12.89
N LYS A 130 11.00 7.39 12.42
CA LYS A 130 11.84 8.55 12.74
C LYS A 130 11.69 9.71 11.75
N SER A 131 11.15 9.44 10.59
CA SER A 131 11.00 10.41 9.49
C SER A 131 9.64 10.26 8.83
N PRO A 132 8.97 11.37 8.46
CA PRO A 132 7.71 11.34 7.70
C PRO A 132 7.87 10.73 6.29
N ALA A 133 9.09 10.53 5.80
CA ALA A 133 9.32 9.79 4.57
C ALA A 133 9.01 8.29 4.72
N VAL A 134 9.17 7.71 5.91
CA VAL A 134 8.94 6.29 6.14
C VAL A 134 7.49 5.87 5.85
N PRO A 135 6.44 6.48 6.43
CA PRO A 135 5.08 6.07 6.12
C PRO A 135 4.68 6.27 4.65
N LEU A 136 5.35 7.17 3.92
CA LEU A 136 5.09 7.42 2.50
C LEU A 136 5.83 6.45 1.58
N PHE A 137 7.10 6.16 1.87
CA PHE A 137 8.01 5.53 0.92
C PHE A 137 8.63 4.22 1.38
N SER A 138 8.35 3.77 2.60
CA SER A 138 8.75 2.41 3.00
C SER A 138 8.05 1.39 2.11
N GLU A 139 8.78 0.32 1.78
CA GLU A 139 8.29 -0.78 0.94
C GLU A 139 8.04 -2.05 1.78
N SER A 140 7.63 -1.88 3.05
CA SER A 140 7.25 -3.00 3.93
C SER A 140 6.20 -3.88 3.25
N THR A 141 6.44 -5.19 3.31
CA THR A 141 5.63 -6.19 2.62
C THR A 141 4.27 -6.41 3.29
N GLY A 142 3.34 -6.99 2.56
CA GLY A 142 2.05 -7.44 3.10
C GLY A 142 1.01 -6.34 3.30
N ARG A 143 1.22 -5.15 2.73
CA ARG A 143 0.31 -4.02 2.87
C ARG A 143 -0.59 -3.83 1.66
N ILE A 144 -1.82 -3.37 1.91
CA ILE A 144 -2.82 -3.07 0.88
C ILE A 144 -3.49 -1.75 1.22
N LEU A 145 -3.60 -0.85 0.24
CA LEU A 145 -4.44 0.35 0.33
C LEU A 145 -5.83 0.02 -0.23
N VAL A 146 -6.86 0.25 0.57
CA VAL A 146 -8.23 -0.19 0.30
C VAL A 146 -9.18 0.99 0.34
N GLU A 147 -10.05 1.11 -0.67
CA GLU A 147 -11.14 2.05 -0.71
C GLU A 147 -12.43 1.40 -0.21
N VAL A 148 -13.10 2.04 0.75
CA VAL A 148 -14.32 1.58 1.38
C VAL A 148 -15.38 2.68 1.36
N ASP A 149 -16.65 2.31 1.05
CA ASP A 149 -17.77 3.24 1.17
C ASP A 149 -17.99 3.60 2.64
N PRO A 150 -18.16 4.89 3.00
CA PRO A 150 -18.47 5.28 4.38
C PRO A 150 -19.67 4.53 5.00
N GLU A 151 -20.63 4.11 4.18
CA GLU A 151 -21.78 3.34 4.63
C GLU A 151 -21.39 1.95 5.18
N PHE A 152 -20.32 1.35 4.65
CA PHE A 152 -19.82 0.03 5.06
C PHE A 152 -18.59 0.09 5.95
N ALA A 153 -18.18 1.27 6.42
CA ALA A 153 -16.96 1.44 7.20
C ALA A 153 -16.97 0.59 8.49
N ALA A 154 -18.07 0.60 9.23
CA ALA A 154 -18.20 -0.16 10.49
C ALA A 154 -18.15 -1.68 10.26
N ASP A 155 -18.76 -2.16 9.17
CA ASP A 155 -18.74 -3.58 8.80
C ASP A 155 -17.33 -4.00 8.37
N PHE A 156 -16.64 -3.14 7.61
CA PHE A 156 -15.25 -3.37 7.21
C PHE A 156 -14.31 -3.39 8.42
N GLU A 157 -14.43 -2.43 9.34
CA GLU A 157 -13.65 -2.39 10.58
C GLU A 157 -13.89 -3.64 11.44
N THR A 158 -15.14 -4.12 11.50
CA THR A 158 -15.48 -5.36 12.18
C THR A 158 -14.83 -6.58 11.51
N ALA A 159 -14.85 -6.64 10.19
CA ALA A 159 -14.23 -7.74 9.45
C ALA A 159 -12.70 -7.77 9.60
N MET A 160 -12.09 -6.61 9.84
CA MET A 160 -10.64 -6.45 10.04
C MET A 160 -10.23 -6.38 11.52
N ASP A 161 -11.16 -6.62 12.46
CA ASP A 161 -10.86 -6.58 13.89
C ASP A 161 -9.76 -7.59 14.27
N GLY A 162 -8.82 -7.15 15.10
CA GLY A 162 -7.65 -7.95 15.49
C GLY A 162 -6.48 -7.93 14.50
N PHE A 163 -6.63 -7.29 13.34
CA PHE A 163 -5.56 -7.13 12.35
C PHE A 163 -5.09 -5.68 12.24
N PRO A 164 -3.82 -5.45 11.80
CA PRO A 164 -3.32 -4.11 11.54
C PRO A 164 -4.10 -3.48 10.37
N CYS A 165 -5.05 -2.63 10.72
CA CYS A 165 -5.91 -1.92 9.77
C CYS A 165 -6.29 -0.56 10.36
N ALA A 166 -6.20 0.51 9.57
CA ALA A 166 -6.60 1.84 10.01
C ALA A 166 -7.14 2.68 8.84
N CYS A 167 -8.16 3.49 9.12
CA CYS A 167 -8.59 4.54 8.21
C CYS A 167 -7.56 5.67 8.23
N ILE A 168 -6.78 5.76 7.15
CA ILE A 168 -5.67 6.73 7.00
C ILE A 168 -6.03 7.91 6.12
N GLY A 169 -7.22 7.95 5.51
CA GLY A 169 -7.54 9.03 4.61
C GLY A 169 -8.89 8.90 3.92
N SER A 170 -9.06 9.69 2.88
CA SER A 170 -10.27 9.73 2.07
C SER A 170 -9.99 10.13 0.61
N VAL A 171 -10.89 9.74 -0.27
CA VAL A 171 -10.92 10.21 -1.66
C VAL A 171 -11.57 11.58 -1.71
N THR A 172 -10.97 12.51 -2.44
CA THR A 172 -11.44 13.89 -2.58
C THR A 172 -11.92 14.18 -4.00
N GLU A 173 -12.78 15.19 -4.17
CA GLU A 173 -13.19 15.65 -5.50
C GLU A 173 -12.07 16.40 -6.22
N GLU A 174 -11.25 17.12 -5.45
CA GLU A 174 -10.08 17.84 -5.99
C GLU A 174 -9.02 16.82 -6.41
N LYS A 175 -8.63 16.84 -7.67
CA LYS A 175 -7.58 15.96 -8.22
C LYS A 175 -6.20 16.39 -7.71
N ARG A 176 -5.93 16.07 -6.46
CA ARG A 176 -4.68 16.37 -5.77
C ARG A 176 -4.39 15.26 -4.76
N LEU A 177 -3.13 14.85 -4.67
CA LEU A 177 -2.66 14.03 -3.58
C LEU A 177 -2.12 14.95 -2.48
N THR A 178 -2.67 14.79 -1.27
CA THR A 178 -2.22 15.50 -0.07
C THR A 178 -1.94 14.51 1.04
N ALA A 179 -0.82 14.68 1.73
CA ALA A 179 -0.49 13.89 2.91
C ALA A 179 -0.09 14.82 4.05
N THR A 180 -0.65 14.60 5.22
CA THR A 180 -0.34 15.38 6.44
C THR A 180 0.37 14.49 7.45
N CYS A 181 1.44 15.01 8.05
CA CYS A 181 2.12 14.38 9.16
C CYS A 181 2.41 15.47 10.21
N CYS A 182 1.78 15.39 11.36
CA CYS A 182 1.89 16.41 12.41
C CYS A 182 1.56 17.82 11.88
N CYS A 183 2.53 18.71 11.80
CA CYS A 183 2.37 20.08 11.29
C CYS A 183 2.82 20.26 9.83
N LEU A 184 3.20 19.18 9.14
CA LEU A 184 3.71 19.22 7.77
C LEU A 184 2.63 18.76 6.78
N LEU A 185 2.44 19.53 5.71
CA LEU A 185 1.55 19.21 4.61
C LEU A 185 2.39 18.93 3.35
N TYR A 186 2.27 17.76 2.81
CA TYR A 186 2.86 17.37 1.52
C TYR A 186 1.77 17.42 0.45
N THR A 187 2.02 18.14 -0.63
CA THR A 187 1.05 18.25 -1.74
C THR A 187 1.74 17.98 -3.06
N SER A 188 1.08 17.21 -3.90
CA SER A 188 1.42 17.12 -5.33
C SER A 188 0.20 17.54 -6.14
N PRO A 189 0.34 18.42 -7.13
CA PRO A 189 -0.72 18.62 -8.11
C PRO A 189 -0.91 17.31 -8.85
N SER A 190 -2.16 16.93 -9.07
CA SER A 190 -2.47 15.85 -10.02
C SER A 190 -2.10 16.33 -11.43
N PRO A 191 -1.49 15.48 -12.25
CA PRO A 191 -1.28 15.77 -13.64
C PRO A 191 -2.60 15.94 -14.42
#